data_1f5da961c9eff7036eef49b669083ea8
#
_entry.id   1f5da961c9eff7036eef49b669083ea8
#
_cell.length_a   1.000
_cell.length_b   1.000
_cell.length_c   1.000
_cell.angle_alpha   90.00
_cell.angle_beta   90.00
_cell.angle_gamma   90.00
#
_symmetry.space_group_name_H-M   'P 1'
#
loop_
_entity.id
_entity.type
_entity.pdbx_description
1 polymer ?
#
loop_
_entity_poly.entity_id
_entity_poly.type
_entity_poly.pdbx_seq_one_letter_code
_entity_poly.pdbx_strand_id
1 'polypeptide(L)'
;MRVTNLTEGSTEFTSNAFLVEGERDVLVDAGNDGIVLERLREHGSLDAVVLTHTHGDHVGVLNGIVEEFGVEVWGYDGSSRYVDNEFDEGDTVHMDDSDFEVWHTPGHKDDHVCLYSRDSGVLFAGDLVFSGGSFGRTDLDEGDRTTLVESIEKVLERADEINEMHTGHGPSVRENAKKHVEASLRNARRY
;
A
#
# COMPACT_ATOMS: atom_id res chain seq x y z
N MET A 1 10.55 12.15 6.65
CA MET A 1 9.97 11.33 5.55
C MET A 1 9.07 12.21 4.69
N ARG A 2 9.25 12.16 3.38
CA ARG A 2 8.38 12.83 2.41
C ARG A 2 7.67 11.77 1.57
N VAL A 3 6.32 11.81 1.54
CA VAL A 3 5.49 10.89 0.76
C VAL A 3 4.73 11.68 -0.29
N THR A 4 4.96 11.36 -1.56
CA THR A 4 4.34 12.01 -2.72
C THR A 4 3.46 11.01 -3.46
N ASN A 5 2.18 11.32 -3.66
CA ASN A 5 1.30 10.50 -4.50
C ASN A 5 1.55 10.81 -5.99
N LEU A 6 2.09 9.85 -6.72
CA LEU A 6 2.41 10.01 -8.14
C LEU A 6 1.20 9.87 -9.06
N THR A 7 0.03 9.48 -8.57
CA THR A 7 -1.22 9.43 -9.35
C THR A 7 -2.15 10.60 -9.05
N GLU A 8 -1.72 11.56 -8.20
CA GLU A 8 -2.55 12.72 -7.88
C GLU A 8 -2.92 13.51 -9.16
N GLY A 9 -4.22 13.73 -9.36
CA GLY A 9 -4.75 14.41 -10.55
C GLY A 9 -4.92 13.52 -11.78
N SER A 10 -4.63 12.20 -11.69
CA SER A 10 -5.00 11.24 -12.74
C SER A 10 -6.51 11.24 -12.99
N THR A 11 -6.92 11.04 -14.24
CA THR A 11 -8.31 10.84 -14.66
C THR A 11 -8.61 9.38 -15.00
N GLU A 12 -7.58 8.54 -15.00
CA GLU A 12 -7.69 7.11 -15.26
C GLU A 12 -8.09 6.34 -14.01
N PHE A 13 -8.67 5.15 -14.19
CA PHE A 13 -8.87 4.24 -13.07
C PHE A 13 -7.53 3.61 -12.69
N THR A 14 -7.00 4.00 -11.55
CA THR A 14 -5.69 3.58 -11.04
C THR A 14 -5.70 3.52 -9.53
N SER A 15 -4.85 2.69 -8.93
CA SER A 15 -4.50 2.84 -7.53
C SER A 15 -3.64 4.09 -7.32
N ASN A 16 -3.52 4.53 -6.09
CA ASN A 16 -2.46 5.45 -5.69
C ASN A 16 -1.09 4.76 -5.81
N ALA A 17 -0.07 5.52 -6.16
CA ALA A 17 1.32 5.11 -6.18
C ALA A 17 2.13 6.13 -5.37
N PHE A 18 2.73 5.71 -4.26
CA PHE A 18 3.37 6.62 -3.32
C PHE A 18 4.89 6.52 -3.41
N LEU A 19 5.54 7.60 -3.84
CA LEU A 19 6.99 7.73 -3.73
C LEU A 19 7.35 8.20 -2.32
N VAL A 20 8.12 7.39 -1.62
CA VAL A 20 8.76 7.73 -0.34
C VAL A 20 10.18 8.15 -0.64
N GLU A 21 10.46 9.45 -0.47
CA GLU A 21 11.74 10.08 -0.82
C GLU A 21 12.65 10.14 0.41
N GLY A 22 13.93 9.73 0.25
CA GLY A 22 14.90 9.78 1.34
C GLY A 22 16.30 9.29 0.94
N GLU A 23 17.02 8.63 1.84
CA GLU A 23 18.31 7.98 1.51
C GLU A 23 18.12 6.85 0.47
N ARG A 24 16.95 6.25 0.47
CA ARG A 24 16.45 5.33 -0.55
C ARG A 24 15.08 5.79 -1.00
N ASP A 25 14.93 5.93 -2.30
CA ASP A 25 13.65 6.24 -2.93
C ASP A 25 12.87 4.94 -3.16
N VAL A 26 11.76 4.78 -2.48
CA VAL A 26 10.92 3.57 -2.56
C VAL A 26 9.54 3.93 -3.07
N LEU A 27 9.08 3.21 -4.09
CA LEU A 27 7.71 3.33 -4.59
C LEU A 27 6.82 2.27 -3.92
N VAL A 28 5.75 2.69 -3.27
CA VAL A 28 4.70 1.81 -2.75
C VAL A 28 3.55 1.77 -3.75
N ASP A 29 3.33 0.61 -4.37
CA ASP A 29 2.47 0.34 -5.51
C ASP A 29 2.85 1.13 -6.79
N ALA A 30 2.50 0.61 -7.95
CA ALA A 30 2.90 1.20 -9.23
C ALA A 30 1.75 1.92 -9.94
N GLY A 31 0.51 1.69 -9.54
CA GLY A 31 -0.63 2.22 -10.27
C GLY A 31 -0.84 1.60 -11.66
N ASN A 32 -1.77 2.16 -12.41
CA ASN A 32 -2.12 1.74 -13.77
C ASN A 32 -2.06 2.90 -14.79
N ASP A 33 -1.66 4.09 -14.37
CA ASP A 33 -1.55 5.27 -15.20
C ASP A 33 -0.08 5.56 -15.54
N GLY A 34 0.22 5.78 -16.81
CA GLY A 34 1.56 6.14 -17.32
C GLY A 34 2.15 7.41 -16.69
N ILE A 35 1.33 8.26 -16.08
CA ILE A 35 1.77 9.44 -15.33
C ILE A 35 2.76 9.11 -14.21
N VAL A 36 2.65 7.91 -13.63
CA VAL A 36 3.59 7.44 -12.58
C VAL A 36 5.00 7.35 -13.15
N LEU A 37 5.15 6.72 -14.30
CA LEU A 37 6.44 6.59 -14.96
C LEU A 37 7.00 7.95 -15.40
N GLU A 38 6.15 8.86 -15.90
CA GLU A 38 6.57 10.23 -16.27
C GLU A 38 7.12 10.98 -15.05
N ARG A 39 6.42 10.93 -13.91
CA ARG A 39 6.83 11.60 -12.66
C ARG A 39 8.08 10.98 -12.04
N LEU A 40 8.24 9.65 -12.13
CA LEU A 40 9.49 9.00 -11.73
C LEU A 40 10.68 9.44 -12.59
N ARG A 41 10.50 9.62 -13.91
CA ARG A 41 11.53 10.17 -14.80
C ARG A 41 11.92 11.59 -14.40
N GLU A 42 10.95 12.41 -14.04
CA GLU A 42 11.20 13.78 -13.57
C GLU A 42 11.91 13.78 -12.21
N HIS A 43 11.61 12.80 -11.34
CA HIS A 43 12.31 12.62 -10.07
C HIS A 43 13.76 12.15 -10.28
N GLY A 44 13.99 11.18 -11.17
CA GLY A 44 15.29 10.78 -11.67
C GLY A 44 15.94 9.58 -10.97
N SER A 45 15.40 9.08 -9.86
CA SER A 45 15.91 7.91 -9.13
C SER A 45 14.77 7.05 -8.59
N LEU A 46 15.05 5.75 -8.41
CA LEU A 46 14.22 4.80 -7.70
C LEU A 46 15.11 3.64 -7.27
N ASP A 47 14.99 3.17 -6.03
CA ASP A 47 15.83 2.09 -5.48
C ASP A 47 15.06 0.77 -5.33
N ALA A 48 13.76 0.82 -5.14
CA ALA A 48 12.91 -0.37 -5.03
C ALA A 48 11.43 -0.05 -5.25
N VAL A 49 10.66 -1.09 -5.59
CA VAL A 49 9.19 -1.06 -5.54
C VAL A 49 8.71 -2.03 -4.47
N VAL A 50 7.75 -1.61 -3.68
CA VAL A 50 7.07 -2.43 -2.66
C VAL A 50 5.59 -2.50 -3.02
N LEU A 51 5.05 -3.70 -3.15
CA LEU A 51 3.65 -3.93 -3.47
C LEU A 51 2.85 -4.21 -2.20
N THR A 52 1.73 -3.51 -2.04
CA THR A 52 0.74 -3.87 -1.02
C THR A 52 0.00 -5.15 -1.41
N HIS A 53 -0.29 -5.33 -2.69
CA HIS A 53 -0.87 -6.53 -3.29
C HIS A 53 -0.79 -6.48 -4.83
N THR A 54 -1.17 -7.57 -5.50
CA THR A 54 -0.95 -7.71 -6.94
C THR A 54 -2.22 -7.57 -7.81
N HIS A 55 -3.22 -6.78 -7.41
CA HIS A 55 -4.31 -6.42 -8.33
C HIS A 55 -3.79 -5.57 -9.50
N GLY A 56 -4.45 -5.72 -10.66
CA GLY A 56 -3.98 -5.15 -11.93
C GLY A 56 -3.80 -3.63 -11.92
N ASP A 57 -4.59 -2.91 -11.15
CA ASP A 57 -4.52 -1.46 -11.00
C ASP A 57 -3.40 -0.99 -10.05
N HIS A 58 -2.80 -1.88 -9.26
CA HIS A 58 -1.62 -1.64 -8.45
C HIS A 58 -0.29 -1.95 -9.16
N VAL A 59 -0.35 -2.78 -10.23
CA VAL A 59 0.84 -3.26 -10.93
C VAL A 59 0.84 -2.90 -12.43
N GLY A 60 -0.11 -2.08 -12.88
CA GLY A 60 -0.35 -1.86 -14.30
C GLY A 60 0.84 -1.30 -15.07
N VAL A 61 1.59 -0.36 -14.49
CA VAL A 61 2.80 0.20 -15.13
C VAL A 61 4.11 -0.35 -14.56
N LEU A 62 4.06 -1.34 -13.66
CA LEU A 62 5.20 -1.90 -12.97
C LEU A 62 6.31 -2.39 -13.91
N ASN A 63 5.96 -3.12 -14.95
CA ASN A 63 6.96 -3.64 -15.90
C ASN A 63 7.77 -2.51 -16.55
N GLY A 64 7.13 -1.39 -16.89
CA GLY A 64 7.81 -0.22 -17.44
C GLY A 64 8.75 0.44 -16.43
N ILE A 65 8.38 0.46 -15.16
CA ILE A 65 9.21 1.00 -14.07
C ILE A 65 10.46 0.11 -13.89
N VAL A 66 10.26 -1.20 -13.80
CA VAL A 66 11.38 -2.18 -13.64
C VAL A 66 12.33 -2.11 -14.83
N GLU A 67 11.79 -2.06 -16.06
CA GLU A 67 12.63 -1.96 -17.28
C GLU A 67 13.47 -0.67 -17.31
N GLU A 68 12.91 0.44 -16.86
CA GLU A 68 13.57 1.75 -16.95
C GLU A 68 14.56 2.00 -15.81
N PHE A 69 14.20 1.65 -14.58
CA PHE A 69 15.01 1.95 -13.39
C PHE A 69 15.89 0.77 -12.95
N GLY A 70 15.63 -0.45 -13.43
CA GLY A 70 16.39 -1.64 -13.06
C GLY A 70 16.26 -2.03 -11.60
N VAL A 71 15.10 -1.76 -10.99
CA VAL A 71 14.82 -1.98 -9.57
C VAL A 71 14.21 -3.34 -9.31
N GLU A 72 14.39 -3.85 -8.08
CA GLU A 72 13.74 -5.05 -7.60
C GLU A 72 12.36 -4.73 -7.01
N VAL A 73 11.44 -5.69 -7.15
CA VAL A 73 10.08 -5.61 -6.65
C VAL A 73 9.92 -6.54 -5.45
N TRP A 74 9.41 -5.99 -4.36
CA TRP A 74 9.13 -6.68 -3.12
C TRP A 74 7.62 -6.82 -2.92
N GLY A 75 7.17 -7.99 -2.48
CA GLY A 75 5.76 -8.29 -2.22
C GLY A 75 5.59 -9.52 -1.36
N TYR A 76 4.36 -9.86 -0.98
CA TYR A 76 4.08 -10.96 -0.06
C TYR A 76 4.03 -12.34 -0.74
N ASP A 77 3.59 -12.41 -2.00
CA ASP A 77 3.52 -13.67 -2.75
C ASP A 77 4.69 -13.80 -3.73
N GLY A 78 5.75 -14.49 -3.32
CA GLY A 78 6.91 -14.79 -4.16
C GLY A 78 6.63 -15.70 -5.36
N SER A 79 5.44 -16.31 -5.44
CA SER A 79 5.00 -17.06 -6.64
C SER A 79 4.43 -16.14 -7.73
N SER A 80 4.12 -14.91 -7.39
CA SER A 80 3.63 -13.89 -8.32
C SER A 80 4.72 -13.50 -9.32
N ARG A 81 4.36 -13.41 -10.60
CA ARG A 81 5.25 -12.95 -11.67
C ARG A 81 5.73 -11.48 -11.50
N TYR A 82 5.16 -10.76 -10.55
CA TYR A 82 5.46 -9.36 -10.27
C TYR A 82 6.45 -9.17 -9.14
N VAL A 83 6.77 -10.22 -8.38
CA VAL A 83 7.57 -10.16 -7.17
C VAL A 83 8.92 -10.85 -7.39
N ASP A 84 10.01 -10.12 -7.18
CA ASP A 84 11.37 -10.63 -7.22
C ASP A 84 11.81 -11.15 -5.84
N ASN A 85 11.38 -10.46 -4.78
CA ASN A 85 11.71 -10.78 -3.39
C ASN A 85 10.45 -10.84 -2.54
N GLU A 86 10.28 -11.93 -1.79
CA GLU A 86 9.12 -12.17 -0.94
C GLU A 86 9.32 -11.59 0.46
N PHE A 87 8.24 -11.02 1.01
CA PHE A 87 8.14 -10.67 2.42
C PHE A 87 7.51 -11.78 3.23
N ASP A 88 8.01 -11.93 4.46
CA ASP A 88 7.30 -12.64 5.52
C ASP A 88 6.56 -11.66 6.45
N GLU A 89 5.55 -12.17 7.16
CA GLU A 89 4.87 -11.44 8.23
C GLU A 89 5.87 -10.98 9.30
N GLY A 90 5.91 -9.68 9.57
CA GLY A 90 6.81 -9.06 10.54
C GLY A 90 8.18 -8.65 9.98
N ASP A 91 8.42 -8.85 8.69
CA ASP A 91 9.60 -8.30 8.04
C ASP A 91 9.61 -6.78 8.10
N THR A 92 10.77 -6.19 7.90
CA THR A 92 10.96 -4.75 7.94
C THR A 92 11.43 -4.21 6.59
N VAL A 93 10.70 -3.22 6.09
CA VAL A 93 11.09 -2.42 4.93
C VAL A 93 11.64 -1.08 5.40
N HIS A 94 12.88 -0.78 5.00
CA HIS A 94 13.48 0.53 5.26
C HIS A 94 13.09 1.51 4.14
N MET A 95 12.35 2.57 4.50
CA MET A 95 11.99 3.65 3.60
C MET A 95 12.37 4.97 4.24
N ASP A 96 13.21 5.78 3.56
CA ASP A 96 13.85 6.96 4.14
C ASP A 96 14.60 6.58 5.45
N ASP A 97 14.40 7.33 6.52
CA ASP A 97 14.94 7.09 7.86
C ASP A 97 13.99 6.28 8.77
N SER A 98 12.98 5.64 8.21
CA SER A 98 11.91 4.96 8.94
C SER A 98 11.83 3.47 8.60
N ASP A 99 11.57 2.69 9.65
CA ASP A 99 11.29 1.26 9.54
C ASP A 99 9.79 1.02 9.43
N PHE A 100 9.40 0.23 8.43
CA PHE A 100 8.01 -0.20 8.22
C PHE A 100 7.91 -1.71 8.40
N GLU A 101 7.14 -2.13 9.41
CA GLU A 101 6.81 -3.54 9.63
C GLU A 101 5.77 -3.99 8.60
N VAL A 102 6.01 -5.15 7.99
CA VAL A 102 5.08 -5.79 7.05
C VAL A 102 4.04 -6.57 7.84
N TRP A 103 2.78 -6.24 7.66
CA TRP A 103 1.66 -6.97 8.26
C TRP A 103 0.82 -7.61 7.16
N HIS A 104 0.79 -8.93 7.10
CA HIS A 104 -0.09 -9.66 6.20
C HIS A 104 -1.55 -9.44 6.61
N THR A 105 -2.33 -8.84 5.72
CA THR A 105 -3.70 -8.38 5.98
C THR A 105 -4.65 -8.83 4.86
N PRO A 106 -4.83 -10.16 4.70
CA PRO A 106 -5.68 -10.72 3.64
C PRO A 106 -7.16 -10.38 3.82
N GLY A 107 -7.95 -10.71 2.80
CA GLY A 107 -9.40 -10.58 2.79
C GLY A 107 -9.94 -9.69 1.68
N HIS A 108 -9.17 -8.69 1.21
CA HIS A 108 -9.37 -8.06 -0.08
C HIS A 108 -8.71 -8.91 -1.18
N LYS A 109 -7.49 -9.35 -0.92
CA LYS A 109 -6.69 -10.28 -1.72
C LYS A 109 -5.79 -11.10 -0.79
N ASP A 110 -5.40 -12.33 -1.19
CA ASP A 110 -4.64 -13.24 -0.34
C ASP A 110 -3.21 -12.74 -0.05
N ASP A 111 -2.59 -12.04 -1.01
CA ASP A 111 -1.23 -11.48 -0.88
C ASP A 111 -1.18 -10.06 -0.28
N HIS A 112 -2.30 -9.56 0.23
CA HIS A 112 -2.36 -8.18 0.71
C HIS A 112 -1.56 -7.95 2.00
N VAL A 113 -0.78 -6.87 2.03
CA VAL A 113 -0.06 -6.39 3.21
C VAL A 113 -0.36 -4.92 3.49
N CYS A 114 -0.31 -4.58 4.78
CA CYS A 114 -0.10 -3.20 5.23
C CYS A 114 1.35 -3.01 5.63
N LEU A 115 1.86 -1.79 5.47
CA LEU A 115 3.19 -1.39 5.96
C LEU A 115 3.00 -0.33 7.04
N TYR A 116 3.51 -0.60 8.24
CA TYR A 116 3.32 0.30 9.37
C TYR A 116 4.64 0.72 9.99
N SER A 117 4.85 2.02 10.12
CA SER A 117 5.98 2.57 10.88
C SER A 117 5.50 3.02 12.27
N ARG A 118 6.06 2.38 13.29
CA ARG A 118 5.76 2.70 14.68
C ARG A 118 6.28 4.07 15.08
N ASP A 119 7.46 4.44 14.58
CA ASP A 119 8.13 5.69 14.96
C ASP A 119 7.41 6.92 14.39
N SER A 120 6.92 6.84 13.16
CA SER A 120 6.19 7.94 12.52
C SER A 120 4.66 7.86 12.69
N GLY A 121 4.12 6.68 13.03
CA GLY A 121 2.68 6.42 13.03
C GLY A 121 2.06 6.43 11.65
N VAL A 122 2.83 6.17 10.61
CA VAL A 122 2.37 6.11 9.21
C VAL A 122 1.97 4.70 8.84
N LEU A 123 0.81 4.57 8.20
CA LEU A 123 0.26 3.32 7.67
C LEU A 123 0.06 3.44 6.16
N PHE A 124 0.71 2.59 5.38
CA PHE A 124 0.27 2.28 4.02
C PHE A 124 -0.71 1.12 4.11
N ALA A 125 -1.96 1.42 3.86
CA ALA A 125 -3.08 0.51 4.12
C ALA A 125 -3.49 -0.32 2.89
N GLY A 126 -2.89 -0.06 1.72
CA GLY A 126 -3.34 -0.68 0.47
C GLY A 126 -4.86 -0.59 0.33
N ASP A 127 -5.48 -1.70 -0.03
CA ASP A 127 -6.93 -1.81 -0.19
C ASP A 127 -7.62 -2.48 1.02
N LEU A 128 -6.99 -2.46 2.19
CA LEU A 128 -7.65 -2.92 3.41
C LEU A 128 -8.76 -1.96 3.85
N VAL A 129 -8.41 -0.69 3.99
CA VAL A 129 -9.30 0.39 4.46
C VAL A 129 -9.04 1.70 3.73
N PHE A 130 -10.06 2.56 3.66
CA PHE A 130 -9.98 3.85 2.98
C PHE A 130 -10.45 5.00 3.86
N SER A 131 -10.27 6.21 3.38
CA SER A 131 -10.80 7.41 4.03
C SER A 131 -12.33 7.34 4.17
N GLY A 132 -12.88 7.95 5.24
CA GLY A 132 -14.32 7.99 5.47
C GLY A 132 -14.95 6.71 6.01
N GLY A 133 -14.15 5.66 6.29
CA GLY A 133 -14.65 4.40 6.84
C GLY A 133 -15.09 3.38 5.77
N SER A 134 -14.64 3.55 4.53
CA SER A 134 -14.76 2.53 3.49
C SER A 134 -13.67 1.47 3.67
N PHE A 135 -13.83 0.33 3.02
CA PHE A 135 -12.91 -0.82 3.10
C PHE A 135 -12.88 -1.55 1.76
N GLY A 136 -11.87 -2.38 1.56
CA GLY A 136 -11.65 -3.12 0.33
C GLY A 136 -12.80 -4.06 -0.01
N ARG A 137 -13.10 -4.20 -1.30
CA ARG A 137 -14.11 -5.17 -1.75
C ARG A 137 -13.64 -6.59 -1.48
N THR A 138 -14.63 -7.44 -1.19
CA THR A 138 -14.44 -8.86 -0.86
C THR A 138 -15.29 -9.77 -1.74
N ASP A 139 -15.78 -9.25 -2.86
CA ASP A 139 -16.60 -9.94 -3.84
C ASP A 139 -15.83 -10.33 -5.12
N LEU A 140 -14.51 -10.17 -5.09
CA LEU A 140 -13.57 -10.63 -6.11
C LEU A 140 -13.06 -12.04 -5.79
N ASP A 141 -12.41 -12.68 -6.75
CA ASP A 141 -11.66 -13.91 -6.50
C ASP A 141 -10.65 -13.65 -5.38
N GLU A 142 -10.43 -14.58 -4.47
CA GLU A 142 -9.61 -14.43 -3.26
C GLU A 142 -10.23 -13.50 -2.17
N GLY A 143 -11.34 -12.81 -2.44
CA GLY A 143 -11.99 -11.93 -1.47
C GLY A 143 -12.74 -12.68 -0.36
N ASP A 144 -12.49 -12.37 0.92
CA ASP A 144 -13.20 -12.90 2.07
C ASP A 144 -13.46 -11.82 3.12
N ARG A 145 -14.74 -11.59 3.42
CA ARG A 145 -15.16 -10.54 4.34
C ARG A 145 -14.76 -10.80 5.78
N THR A 146 -14.82 -12.04 6.21
CA THR A 146 -14.48 -12.40 7.60
C THR A 146 -13.01 -12.18 7.83
N THR A 147 -12.18 -12.63 6.90
CA THR A 147 -10.74 -12.43 6.90
C THR A 147 -10.37 -10.94 6.84
N LEU A 148 -11.07 -10.14 6.01
CA LEU A 148 -10.86 -8.69 5.96
C LEU A 148 -11.15 -8.02 7.31
N VAL A 149 -12.22 -8.40 8.00
CA VAL A 149 -12.54 -7.89 9.34
C VAL A 149 -11.45 -8.24 10.34
N GLU A 150 -10.97 -9.50 10.34
CA GLU A 150 -9.86 -9.94 11.20
C GLU A 150 -8.57 -9.16 10.91
N SER A 151 -8.29 -8.87 9.64
CA SER A 151 -7.14 -8.05 9.22
C SER A 151 -7.25 -6.61 9.70
N ILE A 152 -8.43 -5.99 9.66
CA ILE A 152 -8.64 -4.64 10.21
C ILE A 152 -8.48 -4.63 11.74
N GLU A 153 -8.99 -5.66 12.44
CA GLU A 153 -8.82 -5.83 13.87
C GLU A 153 -7.34 -5.94 14.24
N LYS A 154 -6.58 -6.78 13.51
CA LYS A 154 -5.14 -6.94 13.66
C LYS A 154 -4.39 -5.61 13.56
N VAL A 155 -4.73 -4.77 12.57
CA VAL A 155 -4.13 -3.44 12.41
C VAL A 155 -4.42 -2.57 13.63
N LEU A 156 -5.67 -2.53 14.12
CA LEU A 156 -6.05 -1.74 15.29
C LEU A 156 -5.44 -2.23 16.59
N GLU A 157 -5.20 -3.53 16.73
CA GLU A 157 -4.57 -4.14 17.92
C GLU A 157 -3.06 -3.91 17.96
N ARG A 158 -2.39 -3.92 16.79
CA ARG A 158 -0.94 -3.78 16.70
C ARG A 158 -0.46 -2.33 16.62
N ALA A 159 -1.25 -1.44 16.00
CA ALA A 159 -0.88 -0.03 15.88
C ALA A 159 -1.19 0.72 17.19
N ASP A 160 -0.16 1.24 17.85
CA ASP A 160 -0.33 2.12 19.01
C ASP A 160 -1.08 3.39 18.61
N GLU A 161 -0.58 4.06 17.58
CA GLU A 161 -1.18 5.25 16.98
C GLU A 161 -1.11 5.15 15.45
N ILE A 162 -2.12 5.66 14.76
CA ILE A 162 -2.09 5.84 13.30
C ILE A 162 -2.33 7.34 13.07
N ASN A 163 -1.25 8.06 12.82
CA ASN A 163 -1.26 9.51 12.62
C ASN A 163 -1.65 9.84 11.18
N GLU A 164 -1.04 9.15 10.23
CA GLU A 164 -1.25 9.30 8.80
C GLU A 164 -1.53 7.94 8.16
N MET A 165 -2.41 7.92 7.16
CA MET A 165 -2.75 6.71 6.41
C MET A 165 -2.79 6.99 4.92
N HIS A 166 -2.04 6.21 4.17
CA HIS A 166 -2.02 6.18 2.71
C HIS A 166 -2.78 4.94 2.24
N THR A 167 -3.79 5.15 1.42
CA THR A 167 -4.73 4.11 0.96
C THR A 167 -4.52 3.80 -0.51
N GLY A 168 -4.82 2.59 -0.95
CA GLY A 168 -4.70 2.22 -2.36
C GLY A 168 -5.60 3.06 -3.28
N HIS A 169 -6.74 3.53 -2.78
CA HIS A 169 -7.62 4.43 -3.53
C HIS A 169 -8.11 5.61 -2.69
N GLY A 170 -8.42 6.72 -3.38
CA GLY A 170 -8.93 7.92 -2.74
C GLY A 170 -7.85 8.74 -2.00
N PRO A 171 -8.26 9.72 -1.18
CA PRO A 171 -7.32 10.62 -0.54
C PRO A 171 -6.64 9.98 0.66
N SER A 172 -5.35 10.28 0.85
CA SER A 172 -4.64 10.02 2.11
C SER A 172 -5.31 10.74 3.29
N VAL A 173 -5.23 10.14 4.47
CA VAL A 173 -5.71 10.72 5.73
C VAL A 173 -4.52 11.19 6.53
N ARG A 174 -4.42 12.50 6.76
CA ARG A 174 -3.25 13.12 7.40
C ARG A 174 -3.47 13.49 8.88
N GLU A 175 -4.69 13.30 9.38
CA GLU A 175 -5.04 13.56 10.77
C GLU A 175 -6.09 12.57 11.26
N ASN A 176 -5.94 12.08 12.49
CA ASN A 176 -6.89 11.16 13.12
C ASN A 176 -7.13 9.87 12.31
N ALA A 177 -6.12 9.36 11.62
CA ALA A 177 -6.25 8.23 10.70
C ALA A 177 -6.82 6.98 11.39
N LYS A 178 -6.46 6.72 12.65
CA LYS A 178 -7.01 5.59 13.45
C LYS A 178 -8.55 5.59 13.48
N LYS A 179 -9.20 6.75 13.53
CA LYS A 179 -10.68 6.84 13.52
C LYS A 179 -11.29 6.36 12.20
N HIS A 180 -10.58 6.53 11.09
CA HIS A 180 -11.02 6.02 9.79
C HIS A 180 -10.94 4.50 9.75
N VAL A 181 -9.86 3.90 10.26
CA VAL A 181 -9.71 2.44 10.39
C VAL A 181 -10.81 1.86 11.31
N GLU A 182 -11.07 2.48 12.47
CA GLU A 182 -12.16 2.09 13.35
C GLU A 182 -13.55 2.20 12.69
N ALA A 183 -13.75 3.23 11.87
CA ALA A 183 -14.99 3.38 11.12
C ALA A 183 -15.14 2.29 10.05
N SER A 184 -14.05 1.96 9.34
CA SER A 184 -14.00 0.86 8.38
C SER A 184 -14.35 -0.48 9.04
N LEU A 185 -13.77 -0.77 10.21
CA LEU A 185 -14.11 -1.97 10.99
C LEU A 185 -15.61 -2.04 11.33
N ARG A 186 -16.16 -0.92 11.86
CA ARG A 186 -17.59 -0.88 12.19
C ARG A 186 -18.49 -1.12 10.97
N ASN A 187 -18.12 -0.57 9.82
CA ASN A 187 -18.85 -0.74 8.58
C ASN A 187 -18.69 -2.15 8.02
N ALA A 188 -17.45 -2.68 8.01
CA ALA A 188 -17.16 -4.03 7.54
C ALA A 188 -17.91 -5.11 8.33
N ARG A 189 -18.17 -4.92 9.61
CA ARG A 189 -18.94 -5.85 10.47
C ARG A 189 -20.46 -5.77 10.26
N ARG A 190 -20.99 -4.74 9.60
CA ARG A 190 -22.44 -4.51 9.45
C ARG A 190 -23.05 -5.13 8.18
N TYR A 191 -22.25 -5.41 7.21
CA TYR A 191 -22.62 -5.94 5.90
C TYR A 191 -22.03 -7.35 5.73
#